data_1dfd90b0eeae808e36f4432580ec198a
#
_entry.id   1dfd90b0eeae808e36f4432580ec198a
#
_cell.length_a   1.000
_cell.length_b   1.000
_cell.length_c   1.000
_cell.angle_alpha   90.00
_cell.angle_beta   90.00
_cell.angle_gamma   90.00
#
_symmetry.space_group_name_H-M   'P 1'
#
loop_
_entity.id
_entity.type
_entity.pdbx_description
1 polymer ?
#
loop_
_entity_poly.entity_id
_entity_poly.type
_entity_poly.pdbx_seq_one_letter_code
_entity_poly.pdbx_strand_id
1 'polypeptide(L)'
;MVNKRDTQYLLLTPGPLSTTRTVREAMMQEYSTWDVDYNGIVQSIRSRLVRLAVCDDVNLDAHTAVLMPGSGTFAVESVVGSVIPPDGKLLVLNNGAYGARITKISQMLGIDTVELGQAEIESTDLGQVEQMLAGDPAITHVAMVHCETTTGMLNPVEAVGEIVHRHGRVFILDAMSSFGGIPMSMESTGAQYLISSANKCVQGVPGFGFVVADRATLEATKGRARSHSLDLFDQWREMETK
;
A
#
# COMPACT_ATOMS: atom_id res chain seq x y z
N MET A 1 -38.99 23.09 -13.07
CA MET A 1 -37.80 22.27 -13.38
C MET A 1 -36.62 22.97 -12.73
N VAL A 2 -36.10 22.44 -11.66
CA VAL A 2 -34.92 22.99 -10.97
C VAL A 2 -33.72 22.75 -11.85
N ASN A 3 -33.12 23.84 -12.33
CA ASN A 3 -31.88 23.79 -13.09
C ASN A 3 -30.82 23.08 -12.23
N LYS A 4 -30.46 21.86 -12.57
CA LYS A 4 -29.35 21.17 -11.92
C LYS A 4 -28.12 22.04 -12.13
N ARG A 5 -27.63 22.62 -11.05
CA ARG A 5 -26.44 23.45 -11.07
C ARG A 5 -25.30 22.64 -11.64
N ASP A 6 -24.69 23.11 -12.69
CA ASP A 6 -23.41 22.62 -13.23
C ASP A 6 -22.22 22.93 -12.31
N THR A 7 -22.50 23.08 -11.00
CA THR A 7 -21.47 23.33 -10.00
C THR A 7 -20.89 22.00 -9.55
N GLN A 8 -19.74 21.70 -10.09
CA GLN A 8 -18.90 20.61 -9.60
C GLN A 8 -18.51 20.93 -8.14
N TYR A 9 -18.79 19.98 -7.23
CA TYR A 9 -18.29 20.06 -5.87
C TYR A 9 -16.77 19.97 -5.87
N LEU A 10 -16.10 20.89 -5.17
CA LEU A 10 -14.69 20.77 -4.86
C LEU A 10 -14.55 19.90 -3.60
N LEU A 11 -13.96 18.72 -3.76
CA LEU A 11 -13.69 17.82 -2.66
C LEU A 11 -12.35 18.20 -2.03
N LEU A 12 -12.38 18.60 -0.76
CA LEU A 12 -11.21 18.94 0.05
C LEU A 12 -10.93 17.90 1.11
N THR A 13 -11.28 16.64 0.84
CA THR A 13 -11.03 15.50 1.71
C THR A 13 -9.65 14.90 1.44
N PRO A 14 -9.07 14.09 2.34
CA PRO A 14 -7.85 13.33 2.07
C PRO A 14 -7.95 12.36 0.87
N GLY A 15 -9.17 12.04 0.46
CA GLY A 15 -9.53 11.23 -0.71
C GLY A 15 -10.89 10.56 -0.52
N PRO A 16 -11.73 10.52 -1.58
CA PRO A 16 -11.42 10.97 -2.96
C PRO A 16 -11.26 12.48 -3.07
N LEU A 17 -10.39 12.90 -3.98
CA LEU A 17 -10.15 14.31 -4.36
C LEU A 17 -10.96 14.68 -5.60
N SER A 18 -11.19 15.99 -5.81
CA SER A 18 -11.69 16.49 -7.08
C SER A 18 -10.66 16.27 -8.18
N THR A 19 -11.04 15.50 -9.20
CA THR A 19 -10.19 15.21 -10.36
C THR A 19 -10.32 16.31 -11.42
N THR A 20 -9.32 16.45 -12.27
CA THR A 20 -9.37 17.35 -13.43
C THR A 20 -10.42 16.87 -14.44
N ARG A 21 -10.82 17.79 -15.33
CA ARG A 21 -11.76 17.44 -16.41
C ARG A 21 -11.18 16.35 -17.32
N THR A 22 -9.90 16.43 -17.66
CA THR A 22 -9.21 15.43 -18.51
C THR A 22 -9.23 14.03 -17.92
N VAL A 23 -9.03 13.90 -16.59
CA VAL A 23 -9.14 12.60 -15.90
C VAL A 23 -10.56 12.02 -16.02
N ARG A 24 -11.59 12.87 -15.83
CA ARG A 24 -12.99 12.41 -15.96
C ARG A 24 -13.37 12.06 -17.39
N GLU A 25 -12.89 12.82 -18.38
CA GLU A 25 -13.14 12.54 -19.81
C GLU A 25 -12.48 11.23 -20.24
N ALA A 26 -11.30 10.90 -19.73
CA ALA A 26 -10.63 9.63 -20.01
C ALA A 26 -11.46 8.40 -19.56
N MET A 27 -12.32 8.55 -18.54
CA MET A 27 -13.23 7.48 -18.09
C MET A 27 -14.41 7.21 -19.04
N MET A 28 -14.65 8.09 -19.99
CA MET A 28 -15.74 7.89 -20.97
C MET A 28 -15.38 6.89 -22.06
N GLN A 29 -14.11 6.51 -22.16
CA GLN A 29 -13.63 5.50 -23.09
C GLN A 29 -13.81 4.11 -22.49
N GLU A 30 -14.47 3.23 -23.22
CA GLU A 30 -14.61 1.82 -22.88
C GLU A 30 -13.46 1.00 -23.45
N TYR A 31 -12.97 0.04 -22.66
CA TYR A 31 -11.91 -0.88 -23.05
C TYR A 31 -12.26 -2.31 -22.65
N SER A 32 -11.81 -3.27 -23.43
CA SER A 32 -11.81 -4.68 -23.05
C SER A 32 -10.47 -5.05 -22.41
N THR A 33 -10.48 -5.91 -21.40
CA THR A 33 -9.26 -6.44 -20.78
C THR A 33 -8.40 -7.29 -21.71
N TRP A 34 -8.92 -7.60 -22.90
CA TRP A 34 -8.21 -8.30 -23.98
C TRP A 34 -7.55 -7.36 -25.00
N ASP A 35 -7.86 -6.06 -24.93
CA ASP A 35 -7.32 -5.09 -25.86
C ASP A 35 -5.85 -4.78 -25.56
N VAL A 36 -5.05 -4.69 -26.59
CA VAL A 36 -3.63 -4.31 -26.50
C VAL A 36 -3.49 -2.91 -25.91
N ASP A 37 -4.39 -1.99 -26.28
CA ASP A 37 -4.39 -0.61 -25.76
C ASP A 37 -4.65 -0.58 -24.25
N TYR A 38 -5.62 -1.38 -23.77
CA TYR A 38 -5.89 -1.51 -22.34
C TYR A 38 -4.68 -2.05 -21.60
N ASN A 39 -4.08 -3.12 -22.10
CA ASN A 39 -2.89 -3.71 -21.50
C ASN A 39 -1.71 -2.72 -21.49
N GLY A 40 -1.54 -1.95 -22.58
CA GLY A 40 -0.55 -0.87 -22.65
C GLY A 40 -0.77 0.22 -21.61
N ILE A 41 -2.02 0.60 -21.33
CA ILE A 41 -2.37 1.55 -20.24
C ILE A 41 -1.98 0.97 -18.88
N VAL A 42 -2.33 -0.31 -18.61
CA VAL A 42 -1.98 -0.99 -17.36
C VAL A 42 -0.47 -1.01 -17.15
N GLN A 43 0.32 -1.40 -18.16
CA GLN A 43 1.77 -1.43 -18.06
C GLN A 43 2.36 -0.03 -17.87
N SER A 44 1.81 0.99 -18.54
CA SER A 44 2.22 2.38 -18.36
C SER A 44 1.98 2.87 -16.93
N ILE A 45 0.82 2.55 -16.34
CA ILE A 45 0.51 2.88 -14.94
C ILE A 45 1.51 2.20 -14.01
N ARG A 46 1.74 0.89 -14.16
CA ARG A 46 2.67 0.12 -13.34
C ARG A 46 4.08 0.72 -13.38
N SER A 47 4.59 0.98 -14.55
CA SER A 47 5.92 1.58 -14.75
C SER A 47 6.05 2.96 -14.09
N ARG A 48 5.01 3.82 -14.21
CA ARG A 48 5.00 5.14 -13.59
C ARG A 48 4.93 5.07 -12.06
N LEU A 49 4.17 4.13 -11.50
CA LEU A 49 4.08 3.93 -10.05
C LEU A 49 5.43 3.48 -9.47
N VAL A 50 6.13 2.56 -10.14
CA VAL A 50 7.48 2.16 -9.75
C VAL A 50 8.43 3.35 -9.78
N ARG A 51 8.48 4.12 -10.88
CA ARG A 51 9.32 5.32 -10.98
C ARG A 51 9.03 6.37 -9.91
N LEU A 52 7.79 6.48 -9.47
CA LEU A 52 7.41 7.40 -8.38
C LEU A 52 7.86 6.89 -7.01
N ALA A 53 8.02 5.58 -6.86
CA ALA A 53 8.37 4.92 -5.60
C ALA A 53 9.86 4.64 -5.43
N VAL A 54 10.68 4.82 -6.46
CA VAL A 54 12.12 4.52 -6.46
C VAL A 54 12.88 5.81 -6.74
N CYS A 55 13.94 6.07 -5.97
CA CYS A 55 14.69 7.33 -6.08
C CYS A 55 15.49 7.46 -7.36
N ASP A 56 16.02 6.34 -7.87
CA ASP A 56 16.94 6.32 -9.00
C ASP A 56 16.52 5.30 -10.07
N ASP A 57 16.74 5.63 -11.34
CA ASP A 57 16.44 4.71 -12.46
C ASP A 57 17.23 3.38 -12.43
N VAL A 58 18.18 3.25 -11.51
CA VAL A 58 19.08 2.07 -11.41
C VAL A 58 18.38 0.82 -10.87
N ASN A 59 17.36 0.98 -10.02
CA ASN A 59 16.70 -0.15 -9.33
C ASN A 59 15.26 -0.43 -9.80
N LEU A 60 14.86 0.13 -10.95
CA LEU A 60 13.49 -0.03 -11.45
C LEU A 60 13.09 -1.50 -11.63
N ASP A 61 14.02 -2.32 -12.14
CA ASP A 61 13.75 -3.74 -12.41
C ASP A 61 13.65 -4.60 -11.14
N ALA A 62 14.19 -4.10 -10.02
CA ALA A 62 14.05 -4.77 -8.72
C ALA A 62 12.66 -4.61 -8.11
N HIS A 63 11.85 -3.69 -8.64
CA HIS A 63 10.51 -3.38 -8.12
C HIS A 63 9.43 -3.63 -9.17
N THR A 64 8.22 -3.82 -8.70
CA THR A 64 7.03 -3.96 -9.54
C THR A 64 5.84 -3.27 -8.90
N ALA A 65 4.83 -2.92 -9.71
CA ALA A 65 3.56 -2.41 -9.20
C ALA A 65 2.43 -3.38 -9.54
N VAL A 66 1.56 -3.68 -8.57
CA VAL A 66 0.39 -4.54 -8.71
C VAL A 66 -0.85 -3.69 -8.49
N LEU A 67 -1.75 -3.68 -9.46
CA LEU A 67 -3.02 -2.97 -9.36
C LEU A 67 -4.09 -3.93 -8.82
N MET A 68 -4.72 -3.54 -7.70
CA MET A 68 -5.77 -4.34 -7.05
C MET A 68 -7.12 -3.66 -7.23
N PRO A 69 -8.06 -4.27 -7.96
CA PRO A 69 -9.42 -3.73 -8.11
C PRO A 69 -10.09 -3.53 -6.75
N GLY A 70 -10.71 -2.39 -6.54
CA GLY A 70 -11.42 -2.06 -5.31
C GLY A 70 -10.85 -0.84 -4.58
N SER A 71 -11.10 -0.74 -3.28
CA SER A 71 -10.60 0.36 -2.45
C SER A 71 -9.16 0.13 -1.99
N GLY A 72 -8.52 1.16 -1.42
CA GLY A 72 -7.22 1.00 -0.77
C GLY A 72 -7.22 -0.09 0.32
N THR A 73 -8.33 -0.30 1.02
CA THR A 73 -8.46 -1.38 2.01
C THR A 73 -8.30 -2.77 1.38
N PHE A 74 -8.80 -2.97 0.14
CA PHE A 74 -8.58 -4.21 -0.61
C PHE A 74 -7.10 -4.46 -0.88
N ALA A 75 -6.34 -3.42 -1.21
CA ALA A 75 -4.89 -3.53 -1.41
C ALA A 75 -4.16 -3.87 -0.09
N VAL A 76 -4.54 -3.26 1.03
CA VAL A 76 -4.01 -3.60 2.36
C VAL A 76 -4.30 -5.06 2.70
N GLU A 77 -5.56 -5.49 2.54
CA GLU A 77 -5.96 -6.88 2.82
C GLU A 77 -5.27 -7.87 1.90
N SER A 78 -5.09 -7.53 0.62
CA SER A 78 -4.33 -8.33 -0.34
C SER A 78 -2.88 -8.53 0.12
N VAL A 79 -2.17 -7.47 0.51
CA VAL A 79 -0.80 -7.59 1.02
C VAL A 79 -0.77 -8.44 2.28
N VAL A 80 -1.52 -8.04 3.33
CA VAL A 80 -1.53 -8.75 4.61
C VAL A 80 -1.89 -10.23 4.43
N GLY A 81 -2.88 -10.52 3.60
CA GLY A 81 -3.36 -11.88 3.36
C GLY A 81 -2.45 -12.74 2.48
N SER A 82 -1.60 -12.12 1.65
CA SER A 82 -0.77 -12.85 0.67
C SER A 82 0.69 -13.01 1.10
N VAL A 83 1.24 -12.05 1.88
CA VAL A 83 2.70 -12.02 2.06
C VAL A 83 3.16 -12.70 3.35
N ILE A 84 2.33 -12.69 4.38
CA ILE A 84 2.68 -13.27 5.69
C ILE A 84 2.53 -14.80 5.63
N PRO A 85 3.59 -15.57 5.90
CA PRO A 85 3.51 -17.03 5.86
C PRO A 85 2.59 -17.58 6.96
N PRO A 86 2.11 -18.83 6.84
CA PRO A 86 1.16 -19.41 7.79
C PRO A 86 1.65 -19.44 9.25
N ASP A 87 2.96 -19.58 9.45
CA ASP A 87 3.65 -19.58 10.74
C ASP A 87 4.26 -18.22 11.10
N GLY A 88 4.02 -17.20 10.30
CA GLY A 88 4.53 -15.84 10.54
C GLY A 88 3.65 -15.04 11.49
N LYS A 89 4.27 -14.09 12.17
CA LYS A 89 3.61 -13.12 13.05
C LYS A 89 3.77 -11.72 12.50
N LEU A 90 2.69 -10.94 12.56
CA LEU A 90 2.66 -9.52 12.20
C LEU A 90 2.78 -8.63 13.44
N LEU A 91 3.73 -7.72 13.45
CA LEU A 91 3.75 -6.58 14.36
C LEU A 91 3.11 -5.38 13.66
N VAL A 92 2.06 -4.83 14.25
CA VAL A 92 1.42 -3.59 13.76
C VAL A 92 1.81 -2.43 14.67
N LEU A 93 2.42 -1.40 14.09
CA LEU A 93 2.71 -0.14 14.79
C LEU A 93 1.50 0.79 14.56
N ASN A 94 0.73 1.00 15.65
CA ASN A 94 -0.58 1.63 15.57
C ASN A 94 -0.66 2.90 16.42
N ASN A 95 -0.98 4.03 15.77
CA ASN A 95 -1.32 5.29 16.42
C ASN A 95 -2.59 5.91 15.87
N GLY A 96 -3.50 5.09 15.29
CA GLY A 96 -4.78 5.61 14.79
C GLY A 96 -5.68 4.58 14.12
N ALA A 97 -6.74 5.08 13.49
CA ALA A 97 -7.79 4.24 12.93
C ALA A 97 -7.32 3.31 11.79
N TYR A 98 -6.31 3.74 11.02
CA TYR A 98 -5.83 2.93 9.89
C TYR A 98 -4.85 1.84 10.35
N GLY A 99 -4.01 2.13 11.35
CA GLY A 99 -3.23 1.09 12.04
C GLY A 99 -4.14 0.03 12.68
N ALA A 100 -5.14 0.43 13.44
CA ALA A 100 -6.14 -0.48 14.02
C ALA A 100 -6.88 -1.31 12.95
N ARG A 101 -7.10 -0.76 11.75
CA ARG A 101 -7.69 -1.50 10.62
C ARG A 101 -6.77 -2.62 10.14
N ILE A 102 -5.47 -2.39 10.06
CA ILE A 102 -4.49 -3.44 9.68
C ILE A 102 -4.54 -4.58 10.70
N THR A 103 -4.54 -4.24 12.00
CA THR A 103 -4.70 -5.24 13.08
C THR A 103 -5.99 -6.05 12.92
N LYS A 104 -7.11 -5.38 12.65
CA LYS A 104 -8.40 -6.07 12.46
C LYS A 104 -8.39 -6.99 11.25
N ILE A 105 -7.83 -6.56 10.12
CA ILE A 105 -7.72 -7.37 8.90
C ILE A 105 -6.87 -8.63 9.20
N SER A 106 -5.71 -8.47 9.81
CA SER A 106 -4.84 -9.60 10.10
C SER A 106 -5.48 -10.62 11.04
N GLN A 107 -6.20 -10.16 12.06
CA GLN A 107 -6.96 -11.03 12.97
C GLN A 107 -8.07 -11.79 12.25
N MET A 108 -8.83 -11.11 11.37
CA MET A 108 -9.88 -11.76 10.57
C MET A 108 -9.33 -12.83 9.61
N LEU A 109 -8.11 -12.64 9.13
CA LEU A 109 -7.39 -13.59 8.28
C LEU A 109 -6.69 -14.71 9.08
N GLY A 110 -6.85 -14.73 10.41
CA GLY A 110 -6.25 -15.74 11.29
C GLY A 110 -4.72 -15.64 11.39
N ILE A 111 -4.16 -14.44 11.18
CA ILE A 111 -2.71 -14.19 11.28
C ILE A 111 -2.38 -13.89 12.74
N ASP A 112 -1.34 -14.55 13.28
CA ASP A 112 -0.80 -14.20 14.59
C ASP A 112 -0.31 -12.74 14.56
N THR A 113 -0.89 -11.91 15.42
CA THR A 113 -0.71 -10.45 15.36
C THR A 113 -0.47 -9.88 16.74
N VAL A 114 0.58 -9.10 16.86
CA VAL A 114 0.86 -8.27 18.01
C VAL A 114 0.82 -6.79 17.61
N GLU A 115 0.31 -5.95 18.48
CA GLU A 115 0.19 -4.52 18.25
C GLU A 115 1.03 -3.73 19.24
N LEU A 116 1.83 -2.80 18.74
CA LEU A 116 2.41 -1.72 19.53
C LEU A 116 1.53 -0.48 19.33
N GLY A 117 0.60 -0.28 20.29
CA GLY A 117 -0.34 0.84 20.27
C GLY A 117 0.25 2.06 20.96
N GLN A 118 -0.01 3.24 20.39
CA GLN A 118 0.33 4.55 20.93
C GLN A 118 -0.86 5.49 20.79
N ALA A 119 -0.86 6.60 21.54
CA ALA A 119 -1.90 7.60 21.37
C ALA A 119 -1.83 8.25 19.99
N GLU A 120 -2.97 8.74 19.48
CA GLU A 120 -3.15 9.21 18.11
C GLU A 120 -2.16 10.30 17.66
N ILE A 121 -1.59 11.06 18.61
CA ILE A 121 -0.63 12.14 18.34
C ILE A 121 0.76 11.85 18.91
N GLU A 122 1.03 10.62 19.29
CA GLU A 122 2.32 10.18 19.79
C GLU A 122 3.13 9.52 18.68
N SER A 123 4.41 9.85 18.64
CA SER A 123 5.35 9.20 17.73
C SER A 123 5.65 7.79 18.19
N THR A 124 5.88 6.89 17.24
CA THR A 124 6.27 5.51 17.53
C THR A 124 7.56 5.47 18.39
N ASP A 125 7.49 4.73 19.49
CA ASP A 125 8.66 4.48 20.34
C ASP A 125 9.59 3.45 19.65
N LEU A 126 10.66 3.97 19.06
CA LEU A 126 11.66 3.15 18.35
C LEU A 126 12.35 2.14 19.28
N GLY A 127 12.53 2.48 20.56
CA GLY A 127 13.13 1.57 21.55
C GLY A 127 12.23 0.36 21.82
N GLN A 128 10.92 0.56 21.89
CA GLN A 128 9.96 -0.54 22.02
C GLN A 128 9.92 -1.40 20.76
N VAL A 129 9.98 -0.81 19.57
CA VAL A 129 10.06 -1.57 18.29
C VAL A 129 11.28 -2.47 18.30
N GLU A 130 12.46 -1.94 18.64
CA GLU A 130 13.72 -2.69 18.77
C GLU A 130 13.60 -3.85 19.76
N GLN A 131 13.03 -3.60 20.95
CA GLN A 131 12.85 -4.61 21.98
C GLN A 131 11.91 -5.73 21.55
N MET A 132 10.79 -5.41 20.88
CA MET A 132 9.83 -6.39 20.41
C MET A 132 10.43 -7.30 19.35
N LEU A 133 11.17 -6.73 18.37
CA LEU A 133 11.79 -7.51 17.30
C LEU A 133 12.96 -8.37 17.81
N ALA A 134 13.71 -7.88 18.80
CA ALA A 134 14.78 -8.67 19.43
C ALA A 134 14.21 -9.79 20.33
N GLY A 135 13.08 -9.54 21.00
CA GLY A 135 12.49 -10.46 21.97
C GLY A 135 11.61 -11.54 21.36
N ASP A 136 11.06 -11.33 20.18
CA ASP A 136 10.16 -12.30 19.54
C ASP A 136 10.60 -12.61 18.08
N PRO A 137 11.37 -13.70 17.90
CA PRO A 137 11.82 -14.13 16.58
C PRO A 137 10.69 -14.60 15.65
N ALA A 138 9.49 -14.88 16.17
CA ALA A 138 8.34 -15.27 15.38
C ALA A 138 7.76 -14.10 14.58
N ILE A 139 8.03 -12.84 14.96
CA ILE A 139 7.66 -11.66 14.18
C ILE A 139 8.45 -11.68 12.87
N THR A 140 7.77 -11.92 11.77
CA THR A 140 8.34 -11.98 10.42
C THR A 140 8.08 -10.69 9.63
N HIS A 141 7.00 -10.00 9.96
CA HIS A 141 6.53 -8.80 9.25
C HIS A 141 6.20 -7.69 10.23
N VAL A 142 6.45 -6.45 9.80
CA VAL A 142 6.05 -5.24 10.51
C VAL A 142 5.18 -4.41 9.56
N ALA A 143 4.07 -3.89 10.05
CA ALA A 143 3.20 -2.99 9.30
C ALA A 143 3.05 -1.66 10.01
N MET A 144 3.07 -0.57 9.24
CA MET A 144 2.91 0.79 9.73
C MET A 144 2.19 1.66 8.71
N VAL A 145 1.39 2.61 9.19
CA VAL A 145 0.83 3.69 8.37
C VAL A 145 1.82 4.85 8.32
N HIS A 146 2.16 5.36 7.14
CA HIS A 146 3.07 6.50 7.01
C HIS A 146 2.45 7.81 7.53
N CYS A 147 1.25 8.13 7.04
CA CYS A 147 0.50 9.31 7.48
C CYS A 147 -0.87 8.88 7.99
N GLU A 148 -1.08 8.94 9.30
CA GLU A 148 -2.39 8.63 9.87
C GLU A 148 -3.40 9.69 9.45
N THR A 149 -4.38 9.28 8.65
CA THR A 149 -5.30 10.20 7.98
C THR A 149 -6.21 10.95 8.96
N THR A 150 -6.54 10.34 10.10
CA THR A 150 -7.43 10.94 11.11
C THR A 150 -6.79 12.13 11.82
N THR A 151 -5.48 12.13 11.96
CA THR A 151 -4.73 13.18 12.67
C THR A 151 -3.82 14.01 11.77
N GLY A 152 -3.44 13.46 10.61
CA GLY A 152 -2.42 14.04 9.72
C GLY A 152 -0.99 13.85 10.23
N MET A 153 -0.79 13.00 11.24
CA MET A 153 0.51 12.74 11.82
C MET A 153 1.36 11.88 10.89
N LEU A 154 2.58 12.32 10.62
CA LEU A 154 3.59 11.53 9.93
C LEU A 154 4.35 10.67 10.92
N ASN A 155 4.43 9.38 10.63
CA ASN A 155 5.15 8.40 11.41
C ASN A 155 6.62 8.30 10.93
N PRO A 156 7.57 7.95 11.82
CA PRO A 156 9.00 7.91 11.52
C PRO A 156 9.39 6.64 10.74
N VAL A 157 8.82 6.47 9.54
CA VAL A 157 8.92 5.22 8.75
C VAL A 157 10.34 4.86 8.34
N GLU A 158 11.20 5.86 8.10
CA GLU A 158 12.59 5.62 7.74
C GLU A 158 13.36 4.98 8.92
N ALA A 159 13.23 5.55 10.11
CA ALA A 159 13.86 5.01 11.32
C ALA A 159 13.30 3.62 11.69
N VAL A 160 12.00 3.41 11.52
CA VAL A 160 11.38 2.08 11.72
C VAL A 160 11.90 1.10 10.68
N GLY A 161 11.97 1.48 9.40
CA GLY A 161 12.49 0.63 8.32
C GLY A 161 13.92 0.18 8.56
N GLU A 162 14.79 1.06 9.07
CA GLU A 162 16.16 0.71 9.47
C GLU A 162 16.18 -0.36 10.57
N ILE A 163 15.31 -0.24 11.57
CA ILE A 163 15.18 -1.24 12.66
C ILE A 163 14.69 -2.57 12.09
N VAL A 164 13.62 -2.54 11.30
CA VAL A 164 13.02 -3.74 10.69
C VAL A 164 14.04 -4.47 9.82
N HIS A 165 14.81 -3.73 9.02
CA HIS A 165 15.86 -4.28 8.17
C HIS A 165 16.99 -4.94 8.98
N ARG A 166 17.47 -4.28 10.05
CA ARG A 166 18.52 -4.85 10.93
C ARG A 166 18.10 -6.19 11.54
N HIS A 167 16.82 -6.37 11.82
CA HIS A 167 16.27 -7.62 12.34
C HIS A 167 15.90 -8.64 11.24
N GLY A 168 16.15 -8.32 9.95
CA GLY A 168 15.84 -9.21 8.82
C GLY A 168 14.35 -9.48 8.66
N ARG A 169 13.50 -8.48 9.00
CA ARG A 169 12.04 -8.59 8.86
C ARG A 169 11.55 -7.87 7.61
N VAL A 170 10.35 -8.19 7.18
CA VAL A 170 9.68 -7.55 6.03
C VAL A 170 8.87 -6.35 6.51
N PHE A 171 9.03 -5.21 5.87
CA PHE A 171 8.30 -4.00 6.19
C PHE A 171 7.17 -3.73 5.18
N ILE A 172 5.95 -3.62 5.70
CA ILE A 172 4.72 -3.27 4.96
C ILE A 172 4.34 -1.84 5.32
N LEU A 173 4.37 -0.95 4.35
CA LEU A 173 4.08 0.47 4.53
C LEU A 173 2.74 0.83 3.90
N ASP A 174 1.77 1.20 4.71
CA ASP A 174 0.54 1.85 4.24
C ASP A 174 0.82 3.34 4.04
N ALA A 175 1.05 3.73 2.79
CA ALA A 175 1.26 5.11 2.36
C ALA A 175 0.01 5.69 1.66
N MET A 176 -1.18 5.25 2.07
CA MET A 176 -2.45 5.56 1.43
C MET A 176 -2.68 7.07 1.25
N SER A 177 -2.43 7.85 2.28
CA SER A 177 -2.70 9.30 2.28
C SER A 177 -1.45 10.15 2.00
N SER A 178 -0.30 9.54 1.72
CA SER A 178 0.97 10.26 1.59
C SER A 178 1.72 10.00 0.29
N PHE A 179 1.58 8.82 -0.32
CA PHE A 179 2.29 8.48 -1.55
C PHE A 179 1.90 9.38 -2.72
N GLY A 180 2.88 10.00 -3.34
CA GLY A 180 2.70 11.00 -4.40
C GLY A 180 2.42 12.41 -3.91
N GLY A 181 2.27 12.61 -2.59
CA GLY A 181 2.08 13.93 -1.97
C GLY A 181 3.21 14.32 -1.01
N ILE A 182 3.90 13.33 -0.45
CA ILE A 182 5.05 13.53 0.44
C ILE A 182 6.24 12.78 -0.15
N PRO A 183 7.43 13.38 -0.24
CA PRO A 183 8.62 12.70 -0.74
C PRO A 183 8.91 11.44 0.09
N MET A 184 9.05 10.31 -0.59
CA MET A 184 9.44 9.01 -0.03
C MET A 184 9.89 8.08 -1.13
N SER A 185 10.68 7.07 -0.78
CA SER A 185 11.02 5.98 -1.69
C SER A 185 11.06 4.64 -0.98
N MET A 186 11.07 3.55 -1.76
CA MET A 186 11.26 2.20 -1.24
C MET A 186 12.61 2.11 -0.50
N GLU A 187 13.63 2.75 -1.04
CA GLU A 187 14.98 2.77 -0.45
C GLU A 187 15.02 3.56 0.86
N SER A 188 14.46 4.78 0.89
CA SER A 188 14.50 5.61 2.10
C SER A 188 13.67 5.03 3.24
N THR A 189 12.56 4.40 2.92
CA THR A 189 11.67 3.79 3.93
C THR A 189 12.08 2.37 4.30
N GLY A 190 12.89 1.69 3.47
CA GLY A 190 13.22 0.28 3.65
C GLY A 190 12.03 -0.67 3.50
N ALA A 191 10.91 -0.20 2.93
CA ALA A 191 9.71 -1.01 2.76
C ALA A 191 9.86 -2.01 1.61
N GLN A 192 9.42 -3.26 1.81
CA GLN A 192 9.28 -4.25 0.74
C GLN A 192 7.92 -4.17 0.06
N TYR A 193 6.91 -3.63 0.75
CA TYR A 193 5.58 -3.39 0.19
C TYR A 193 5.11 -2.00 0.58
N LEU A 194 4.84 -1.17 -0.42
CA LEU A 194 4.25 0.16 -0.27
C LEU A 194 2.86 0.14 -0.87
N ILE A 195 1.86 0.50 -0.08
CA ILE A 195 0.45 0.40 -0.44
C ILE A 195 -0.16 1.79 -0.59
N SER A 196 -0.89 2.02 -1.69
CA SER A 196 -1.66 3.24 -1.87
C SER A 196 -2.88 3.01 -2.78
N SER A 197 -3.56 4.08 -3.19
CA SER A 197 -4.72 3.99 -4.09
C SER A 197 -4.80 5.17 -5.04
N ALA A 198 -5.44 4.94 -6.18
CA ALA A 198 -5.54 5.91 -7.26
C ALA A 198 -6.21 7.23 -6.88
N ASN A 199 -7.19 7.18 -5.96
CA ASN A 199 -8.03 8.32 -5.58
C ASN A 199 -7.47 9.18 -4.43
N LYS A 200 -6.20 8.99 -4.07
CA LYS A 200 -5.50 9.78 -3.04
C LYS A 200 -4.59 10.81 -3.69
N CYS A 201 -3.40 11.04 -3.16
CA CYS A 201 -2.49 12.08 -3.68
C CYS A 201 -2.09 11.88 -5.16
N VAL A 202 -2.22 10.67 -5.70
CA VAL A 202 -2.06 10.39 -7.14
C VAL A 202 -3.14 11.07 -8.00
N GLN A 203 -4.26 11.53 -7.39
CA GLN A 203 -5.33 12.32 -8.01
C GLN A 203 -6.07 11.61 -9.16
N GLY A 204 -6.10 10.29 -9.12
CA GLY A 204 -6.95 9.50 -10.00
C GLY A 204 -8.37 9.34 -9.46
N VAL A 205 -9.16 8.54 -10.15
CA VAL A 205 -10.52 8.20 -9.76
C VAL A 205 -10.53 7.01 -8.79
N PRO A 206 -11.55 6.89 -7.92
CA PRO A 206 -11.78 5.66 -7.16
C PRO A 206 -11.98 4.46 -8.10
N GLY A 207 -11.42 3.30 -7.73
CA GLY A 207 -11.63 2.08 -8.50
C GLY A 207 -10.57 1.01 -8.25
N PHE A 208 -9.35 1.42 -7.89
CA PHE A 208 -8.29 0.47 -7.55
C PHE A 208 -7.33 1.01 -6.50
N GLY A 209 -6.84 0.10 -5.67
CA GLY A 209 -5.63 0.27 -4.90
C GLY A 209 -4.43 -0.28 -5.67
N PHE A 210 -3.23 0.01 -5.22
CA PHE A 210 -2.02 -0.55 -5.79
C PHE A 210 -0.96 -0.81 -4.73
N VAL A 211 -0.06 -1.71 -5.07
CA VAL A 211 1.08 -2.08 -4.24
C VAL A 211 2.34 -1.92 -5.08
N VAL A 212 3.30 -1.14 -4.62
CA VAL A 212 4.67 -1.22 -5.14
C VAL A 212 5.43 -2.20 -4.26
N ALA A 213 6.05 -3.19 -4.86
CA ALA A 213 6.68 -4.28 -4.14
C ALA A 213 8.12 -4.52 -4.62
N ASP A 214 8.99 -4.92 -3.70
CA ASP A 214 10.24 -5.59 -4.03
C ASP A 214 9.91 -6.92 -4.72
N ARG A 215 10.45 -7.11 -5.92
CA ARG A 215 10.11 -8.22 -6.81
C ARG A 215 10.52 -9.57 -6.22
N ALA A 216 11.70 -9.65 -5.63
CA ALA A 216 12.22 -10.89 -5.06
C ALA A 216 11.40 -11.31 -3.82
N THR A 217 11.04 -10.35 -2.97
CA THR A 217 10.20 -10.60 -1.80
C THR A 217 8.79 -11.04 -2.21
N LEU A 218 8.22 -10.42 -3.26
CA LEU A 218 6.91 -10.80 -3.79
C LEU A 218 6.93 -12.22 -4.42
N GLU A 219 7.96 -12.57 -5.19
CA GLU A 219 8.12 -13.93 -5.76
C GLU A 219 8.12 -15.02 -4.70
N ALA A 220 8.71 -14.75 -3.54
CA ALA A 220 8.77 -15.70 -2.43
C ALA A 220 7.40 -15.96 -1.77
N THR A 221 6.35 -15.21 -2.13
CA THR A 221 5.01 -15.35 -1.51
C THR A 221 4.09 -16.33 -2.23
N LYS A 222 4.53 -16.94 -3.32
CA LYS A 222 3.72 -17.88 -4.12
C LYS A 222 3.01 -18.92 -3.23
N GLY A 223 1.69 -18.99 -3.38
CA GLY A 223 0.84 -19.96 -2.67
C GLY A 223 0.59 -19.66 -1.20
N ARG A 224 0.92 -18.46 -0.70
CA ARG A 224 0.64 -18.04 0.68
C ARG A 224 -0.71 -17.35 0.85
N ALA A 225 -1.33 -16.91 -0.24
CA ALA A 225 -2.56 -16.13 -0.17
C ALA A 225 -3.71 -16.88 0.55
N ARG A 226 -4.40 -16.13 1.40
CA ARG A 226 -5.59 -16.59 2.16
C ARG A 226 -6.90 -16.33 1.43
N SER A 227 -6.84 -15.70 0.27
CA SER A 227 -7.99 -15.36 -0.57
C SER A 227 -7.60 -15.48 -2.04
N HIS A 228 -8.44 -16.13 -2.84
CA HIS A 228 -8.22 -16.21 -4.28
C HIS A 228 -8.31 -14.85 -4.97
N SER A 229 -9.33 -14.05 -4.65
CA SER A 229 -9.57 -12.76 -5.30
C SER A 229 -8.58 -11.67 -4.88
N LEU A 230 -7.90 -11.84 -3.74
CA LEU A 230 -6.93 -10.91 -3.19
C LEU A 230 -5.52 -11.49 -3.16
N ASP A 231 -5.24 -12.52 -3.97
CA ASP A 231 -3.90 -13.06 -4.13
C ASP A 231 -3.02 -12.06 -4.89
N LEU A 232 -2.11 -11.41 -4.15
CA LEU A 232 -1.22 -10.39 -4.69
C LEU A 232 -0.23 -11.00 -5.70
N PHE A 233 0.26 -12.23 -5.43
CA PHE A 233 1.20 -12.92 -6.31
C PHE A 233 0.55 -13.29 -7.63
N ASP A 234 -0.62 -13.91 -7.60
CA ASP A 234 -1.32 -14.31 -8.82
C ASP A 234 -1.74 -13.10 -9.65
N GLN A 235 -2.23 -12.03 -9.01
CA GLN A 235 -2.55 -10.77 -9.68
C GLN A 235 -1.31 -10.17 -10.36
N TRP A 236 -0.17 -10.17 -9.68
CA TRP A 236 1.10 -9.74 -10.27
C TRP A 236 1.47 -10.58 -11.49
N ARG A 237 1.43 -11.91 -11.37
CA ARG A 237 1.77 -12.85 -12.47
C ARG A 237 0.92 -12.63 -13.70
N GLU A 238 -0.39 -12.44 -13.53
CA GLU A 238 -1.30 -12.09 -14.63
C GLU A 238 -0.89 -10.79 -15.34
N MET A 239 -0.46 -9.78 -14.59
CA MET A 239 -0.01 -8.50 -15.17
C MET A 239 1.36 -8.57 -15.85
N GLU A 240 2.21 -9.54 -15.51
CA GLU A 240 3.51 -9.73 -16.18
C GLU A 240 3.37 -10.46 -17.53
N THR A 241 2.25 -11.14 -17.77
CA THR A 241 2.01 -11.95 -18.98
C THR A 241 1.19 -11.25 -20.07
N LYS A 242 0.69 -10.05 -19.79
CA LYS A 242 -0.23 -9.31 -20.70
C LYS A 242 0.38 -8.05 -21.33
#